data_cababb62bd83106af2f4ad3347f11b24
#
_entry.id   cababb62bd83106af2f4ad3347f11b24
#
_cell.length_a   1.000
_cell.length_b   1.000
_cell.length_c   1.000
_cell.angle_alpha   90.00
_cell.angle_beta   90.00
_cell.angle_gamma   90.00
#
_symmetry.space_group_name_H-M   'P 1'
#
loop_
_entity.id
_entity.type
_entity.pdbx_description
1 polymer ?
#
loop_
_entity_poly.entity_id
_entity_poly.type
_entity_poly.pdbx_seq_one_letter_code
_entity_poly.pdbx_strand_id
1 'polypeptide(L)'
;KNGRVKLQNCLAMQLEVSYFSLYENQPTFGEVDTYLRTIGFLPHRFLSNKRWSIAPTIFNNDYRFPGNQLLEADVIYLRNPLQLEELTDNQLKKLVVMAHFLFESPDLCVRILIEMEQRKIIERHDHNKYISNIEKFS
;
A
#
# COMPACT_ATOMS: atom_id res chain seq x y z
N LYS A 1 -4.08 13.43 -18.66
CA LYS A 1 -3.01 12.84 -19.54
C LYS A 1 -1.61 12.91 -18.92
N ASN A 2 -1.28 13.93 -18.11
CA ASN A 2 0.08 14.09 -17.54
C ASN A 2 0.39 13.15 -16.33
N GLY A 3 -0.60 12.59 -15.68
CA GLY A 3 -0.41 11.69 -14.54
C GLY A 3 0.22 10.33 -14.90
N ARG A 4 -0.16 9.75 -16.03
CA ARG A 4 0.35 8.43 -16.48
C ARG A 4 1.87 8.41 -16.66
N VAL A 5 2.44 9.45 -17.24
CA VAL A 5 3.90 9.53 -17.47
C VAL A 5 4.67 9.62 -16.16
N LYS A 6 4.15 10.38 -15.19
CA LYS A 6 4.78 10.50 -13.86
C LYS A 6 4.71 9.22 -13.04
N LEU A 7 3.67 8.41 -13.23
CA LEU A 7 3.49 7.16 -12.50
C LEU A 7 4.29 5.97 -13.07
N GLN A 8 4.87 6.08 -14.25
CA GLN A 8 5.67 5.00 -14.85
C GLN A 8 6.86 4.57 -13.98
N ASN A 9 7.50 5.51 -13.31
CA ASN A 9 8.63 5.26 -12.40
C ASN A 9 8.24 5.20 -10.92
N CYS A 10 6.96 5.37 -10.61
CA CYS A 10 6.45 5.28 -9.23
C CYS A 10 6.39 3.81 -8.80
N LEU A 11 6.95 3.48 -7.66
CA LEU A 11 6.95 2.13 -7.09
C LEU A 11 5.82 1.91 -6.09
N ALA A 12 5.49 2.95 -5.36
CA ALA A 12 4.43 2.95 -4.36
C ALA A 12 3.83 4.34 -4.23
N MET A 13 2.60 4.41 -3.73
CA MET A 13 1.92 5.64 -3.40
C MET A 13 1.00 5.45 -2.20
N GLN A 14 0.89 6.48 -1.38
CA GLN A 14 -0.13 6.57 -0.34
C GLN A 14 -1.23 7.49 -0.83
N LEU A 15 -2.47 7.05 -0.72
CA LEU A 15 -3.66 7.81 -1.13
C LEU A 15 -4.69 7.81 -0.01
N GLU A 16 -5.27 8.97 0.24
CA GLU A 16 -6.54 9.05 0.95
C GLU A 16 -7.67 8.77 -0.05
N VAL A 17 -8.52 7.81 0.27
CA VAL A 17 -9.66 7.40 -0.55
C VAL A 17 -10.94 7.48 0.24
N SER A 18 -12.03 7.87 -0.42
CA SER A 18 -13.36 7.93 0.18
C SER A 18 -14.22 6.76 -0.31
N TYR A 19 -14.96 6.11 0.61
CA TYR A 19 -15.84 5.00 0.25
C TYR A 19 -17.11 5.45 -0.48
N PHE A 20 -17.48 6.73 -0.32
CA PHE A 20 -18.56 7.38 -1.08
C PHE A 20 -18.14 8.83 -1.37
N SER A 21 -18.73 9.44 -2.38
CA SER A 21 -18.40 10.81 -2.76
C SER A 21 -18.85 11.80 -1.69
N LEU A 22 -17.90 12.52 -1.08
CA LEU A 22 -18.16 13.59 -0.12
C LEU A 22 -18.37 14.93 -0.83
N TYR A 23 -17.84 15.05 -2.03
CA TYR A 23 -17.90 16.26 -2.87
C TYR A 23 -18.31 15.87 -4.29
N GLU A 24 -18.87 16.82 -5.00
CA GLU A 24 -19.21 16.65 -6.40
C GLU A 24 -17.99 16.23 -7.24
N ASN A 25 -18.16 15.21 -8.06
CA ASN A 25 -17.08 14.63 -8.91
C ASN A 25 -15.88 14.01 -8.15
N GLN A 26 -15.98 13.79 -6.85
CA GLN A 26 -14.95 13.05 -6.13
C GLN A 26 -15.04 11.55 -6.48
N PRO A 27 -13.95 10.93 -6.96
CA PRO A 27 -13.94 9.51 -7.20
C PRO A 27 -14.02 8.73 -5.89
N THR A 28 -14.75 7.64 -5.90
CA THR A 28 -14.84 6.69 -4.79
C THR A 28 -13.63 5.76 -4.76
N PHE A 29 -13.42 5.07 -3.63
CA PHE A 29 -12.39 4.03 -3.50
C PHE A 29 -12.45 3.00 -4.65
N GLY A 30 -13.65 2.53 -5.01
CA GLY A 30 -13.80 1.55 -6.09
C GLY A 30 -13.33 2.07 -7.46
N GLU A 31 -13.60 3.32 -7.76
CA GLU A 31 -13.16 3.97 -9.02
C GLU A 31 -11.65 4.18 -9.04
N VAL A 32 -11.07 4.63 -7.91
CA VAL A 32 -9.62 4.80 -7.74
C VAL A 32 -8.90 3.46 -7.85
N ASP A 33 -9.38 2.42 -7.14
CA ASP A 33 -8.80 1.07 -7.16
C ASP A 33 -8.84 0.47 -8.57
N THR A 34 -10.00 0.56 -9.24
CA THR A 34 -10.15 0.09 -10.61
C THR A 34 -9.15 0.77 -11.55
N TYR A 35 -9.02 2.08 -11.48
CA TYR A 35 -8.07 2.82 -12.31
C TYR A 35 -6.63 2.42 -12.03
N LEU A 36 -6.22 2.33 -10.76
CA LEU A 36 -4.84 2.01 -10.36
C LEU A 36 -4.44 0.60 -10.83
N ARG A 37 -5.36 -0.36 -10.78
CA ARG A 37 -5.12 -1.71 -11.33
C ARG A 37 -4.83 -1.68 -12.82
N THR A 38 -5.49 -0.81 -13.60
CA THR A 38 -5.23 -0.69 -15.04
C THR A 38 -3.83 -0.18 -15.39
N ILE A 39 -3.15 0.44 -14.42
CA ILE A 39 -1.78 0.97 -14.58
C ILE A 39 -0.74 0.21 -13.74
N GLY A 40 -1.11 -1.00 -13.25
CA GLY A 40 -0.20 -1.94 -12.61
C GLY A 40 0.06 -1.71 -11.12
N PHE A 41 -0.87 -1.06 -10.41
CA PHE A 41 -0.81 -0.92 -8.95
C PHE A 41 -1.87 -1.77 -8.27
N LEU A 42 -1.51 -2.37 -7.13
CA LEU A 42 -2.42 -3.11 -6.26
C LEU A 42 -2.46 -2.48 -4.87
N PRO A 43 -3.63 -2.50 -4.20
CA PRO A 43 -3.69 -2.09 -2.80
C PRO A 43 -2.90 -3.10 -1.96
N HIS A 44 -2.08 -2.59 -1.05
CA HIS A 44 -1.22 -3.41 -0.21
C HIS A 44 -1.66 -3.39 1.25
N ARG A 45 -1.87 -2.20 1.80
CA ARG A 45 -2.17 -2.03 3.21
C ARG A 45 -3.01 -0.79 3.45
N PHE A 46 -3.99 -0.89 4.35
CA PHE A 46 -4.63 0.27 4.95
C PHE A 46 -3.79 0.76 6.12
N LEU A 47 -3.44 2.05 6.13
CA LEU A 47 -2.77 2.70 7.25
C LEU A 47 -3.79 3.22 8.27
N SER A 48 -4.91 3.75 7.78
CA SER A 48 -6.02 4.21 8.58
C SER A 48 -7.33 3.83 7.92
N ASN A 49 -8.38 3.74 8.72
CA ASN A 49 -9.74 3.51 8.25
C ASN A 49 -10.70 4.30 9.14
N LYS A 50 -11.19 5.41 8.64
CA LYS A 50 -12.10 6.30 9.36
C LYS A 50 -13.54 5.80 9.19
N ARG A 51 -14.29 5.87 10.27
CA ARG A 51 -15.70 5.48 10.32
C ARG A 51 -16.53 6.59 10.96
N TRP A 52 -17.77 6.69 10.58
CA TRP A 52 -18.73 7.62 11.17
C TRP A 52 -20.00 6.91 11.62
N SER A 53 -20.75 7.56 12.48
CA SER A 53 -22.11 7.16 12.83
C SER A 53 -23.08 7.59 11.75
N ILE A 54 -24.04 6.73 11.43
CA ILE A 54 -25.11 7.08 10.50
C ILE A 54 -26.11 7.98 11.24
N ALA A 55 -26.39 9.16 10.65
CA ALA A 55 -27.37 10.09 11.19
C ALA A 55 -28.77 9.43 11.33
N PRO A 56 -29.55 9.77 12.33
CA PRO A 56 -29.34 10.82 13.36
C PRO A 56 -28.62 10.34 14.62
N THR A 57 -27.94 9.20 14.60
CA THR A 57 -27.34 8.59 15.77
C THR A 57 -26.17 9.44 16.31
N ILE A 58 -26.24 9.83 17.56
CA ILE A 58 -25.20 10.54 18.30
C ILE A 58 -24.93 9.75 19.58
N PHE A 59 -23.67 9.34 19.80
CA PHE A 59 -23.27 8.65 21.00
C PHE A 59 -22.61 9.63 21.98
N ASN A 60 -23.00 9.60 23.24
CA ASN A 60 -22.40 10.41 24.31
C ASN A 60 -22.33 11.92 24.00
N ASN A 61 -23.29 12.45 23.28
CA ASN A 61 -23.28 13.84 22.79
C ASN A 61 -22.10 14.18 21.87
N ASP A 62 -21.42 13.19 21.33
CA ASP A 62 -20.32 13.34 20.40
C ASP A 62 -20.74 12.89 18.99
N TYR A 63 -20.93 13.84 18.09
CA TYR A 63 -21.29 13.58 16.68
C TYR A 63 -20.13 13.00 15.86
N ARG A 64 -18.89 13.03 16.41
CA ARG A 64 -17.71 12.44 15.79
C ARG A 64 -17.40 11.04 16.29
N PHE A 65 -18.17 10.54 17.26
CA PHE A 65 -17.99 9.17 17.75
C PHE A 65 -18.06 8.18 16.58
N PRO A 66 -17.06 7.32 16.40
CA PRO A 66 -17.00 6.44 15.25
C PRO A 66 -18.07 5.34 15.34
N GLY A 67 -19.04 5.38 14.43
CA GLY A 67 -19.97 4.29 14.16
C GLY A 67 -19.36 3.22 13.26
N ASN A 68 -20.18 2.57 12.45
CA ASN A 68 -19.75 1.48 11.57
C ASN A 68 -19.71 1.85 10.09
N GLN A 69 -20.21 3.04 9.71
CA GLN A 69 -20.15 3.49 8.33
C GLN A 69 -18.73 3.85 7.95
N LEU A 70 -18.18 3.14 6.97
CA LEU A 70 -16.89 3.47 6.37
C LEU A 70 -16.96 4.85 5.69
N LEU A 71 -16.00 5.72 5.98
CA LEU A 71 -15.93 7.07 5.45
C LEU A 71 -14.76 7.23 4.48
N GLU A 72 -13.56 7.15 5.01
CA GLU A 72 -12.30 7.35 4.30
C GLU A 72 -11.24 6.36 4.77
N ALA A 73 -10.22 6.15 3.96
CA ALA A 73 -9.05 5.38 4.36
C ALA A 73 -7.77 5.92 3.72
N ASP A 74 -6.65 5.78 4.42
CA ASP A 74 -5.33 5.91 3.84
C ASP A 74 -4.85 4.53 3.38
N VAL A 75 -4.56 4.40 2.09
CA VAL A 75 -4.18 3.13 1.47
C VAL A 75 -2.81 3.26 0.80
N ILE A 76 -1.95 2.27 1.05
CA ILE A 76 -0.72 2.10 0.29
C ILE A 76 -1.01 1.23 -0.93
N TYR A 77 -0.69 1.75 -2.10
CA TYR A 77 -0.66 1.02 -3.36
C TYR A 77 0.77 0.76 -3.78
N LEU A 78 1.05 -0.43 -4.27
CA LEU A 78 2.36 -0.85 -4.76
C LEU A 78 2.28 -1.26 -6.23
N ARG A 79 3.40 -1.15 -6.96
CA ARG A 79 3.59 -1.97 -8.16
C ARG A 79 3.31 -3.42 -7.81
N ASN A 80 2.63 -4.13 -8.71
CA ASN A 80 2.16 -5.48 -8.45
C ASN A 80 3.28 -6.38 -7.88
N PRO A 81 3.23 -6.74 -6.59
CA PRO A 81 4.26 -7.55 -5.94
C PRO A 81 4.31 -9.00 -6.44
N LEU A 82 3.34 -9.40 -7.25
CA LEU A 82 3.31 -10.70 -7.92
C LEU A 82 4.05 -10.68 -9.26
N GLN A 83 4.50 -9.52 -9.71
CA GLN A 83 5.20 -9.27 -10.99
C GLN A 83 6.50 -8.49 -10.76
N LEU A 84 7.29 -8.88 -9.75
CA LEU A 84 8.55 -8.21 -9.41
C LEU A 84 9.60 -8.34 -10.52
N GLU A 85 9.48 -9.34 -11.37
CA GLU A 85 10.34 -9.55 -12.55
C GLU A 85 10.30 -8.39 -13.54
N GLU A 86 9.24 -7.58 -13.54
CA GLU A 86 9.13 -6.38 -14.37
C GLU A 86 9.93 -5.19 -13.83
N LEU A 87 10.36 -5.24 -12.57
CA LEU A 87 11.11 -4.17 -11.94
C LEU A 87 12.61 -4.30 -12.24
N THR A 88 13.29 -3.17 -12.41
CA THR A 88 14.75 -3.13 -12.49
C THR A 88 15.39 -3.43 -11.13
N ASP A 89 16.66 -3.84 -11.13
CA ASP A 89 17.41 -4.09 -9.89
C ASP A 89 17.44 -2.89 -8.95
N ASN A 90 17.52 -1.68 -9.52
CA ASN A 90 17.51 -0.45 -8.74
C ASN A 90 16.13 -0.16 -8.14
N GLN A 91 15.06 -0.52 -8.84
CA GLN A 91 13.70 -0.41 -8.33
C GLN A 91 13.44 -1.42 -7.19
N LEU A 92 13.94 -2.66 -7.31
CA LEU A 92 13.85 -3.65 -6.24
C LEU A 92 14.58 -3.19 -4.97
N LYS A 93 15.80 -2.64 -5.10
CA LYS A 93 16.57 -2.07 -3.98
C LYS A 93 15.83 -0.93 -3.27
N LYS A 94 15.19 -0.05 -4.04
CA LYS A 94 14.38 1.03 -3.46
C LYS A 94 13.13 0.49 -2.78
N LEU A 95 12.44 -0.46 -3.42
CA LEU A 95 11.20 -1.01 -2.91
C LEU A 95 11.40 -1.78 -1.60
N VAL A 96 12.48 -2.56 -1.46
CA VAL A 96 12.76 -3.29 -0.20
C VAL A 96 13.03 -2.34 0.96
N VAL A 97 13.73 -1.22 0.73
CA VAL A 97 13.95 -0.19 1.74
C VAL A 97 12.63 0.47 2.15
N MET A 98 11.78 0.81 1.19
CA MET A 98 10.46 1.37 1.47
C MET A 98 9.57 0.36 2.21
N ALA A 99 9.59 -0.90 1.81
CA ALA A 99 8.82 -1.97 2.44
C ALA A 99 9.19 -2.13 3.92
N HIS A 100 10.47 -2.05 4.24
CA HIS A 100 10.95 -2.18 5.62
C HIS A 100 10.64 -0.94 6.47
N PHE A 101 11.04 0.24 6.02
CA PHE A 101 11.04 1.46 6.85
C PHE A 101 9.74 2.27 6.77
N LEU A 102 9.03 2.23 5.65
CA LEU A 102 7.84 3.06 5.45
C LEU A 102 6.54 2.26 5.55
N PHE A 103 6.55 1.02 5.06
CA PHE A 103 5.33 0.23 5.02
C PHE A 103 5.25 -0.78 6.15
N GLU A 104 6.36 -1.01 6.86
CA GLU A 104 6.45 -2.01 7.93
C GLU A 104 5.87 -3.37 7.48
N SER A 105 6.28 -3.79 6.29
CA SER A 105 5.77 -4.98 5.61
C SER A 105 6.88 -6.01 5.41
N PRO A 106 7.16 -6.82 6.44
CA PRO A 106 8.26 -7.79 6.39
C PRO A 106 8.04 -8.89 5.36
N ASP A 107 6.82 -9.31 5.12
CA ASP A 107 6.45 -10.28 4.09
C ASP A 107 6.78 -9.76 2.68
N LEU A 108 6.51 -8.49 2.40
CA LEU A 108 6.93 -7.86 1.16
C LEU A 108 8.45 -7.79 1.03
N CYS A 109 9.16 -7.47 2.13
CA CYS A 109 10.61 -7.48 2.13
C CYS A 109 11.16 -8.86 1.75
N VAL A 110 10.66 -9.92 2.38
CA VAL A 110 11.07 -11.30 2.08
C VAL A 110 10.81 -11.64 0.61
N ARG A 111 9.65 -11.29 0.07
CA ARG A 111 9.33 -11.54 -1.34
C ARG A 111 10.30 -10.83 -2.29
N ILE A 112 10.65 -9.57 -1.98
CA ILE A 112 11.60 -8.79 -2.79
C ILE A 112 13.03 -9.37 -2.66
N LEU A 113 13.46 -9.73 -1.45
CA LEU A 113 14.78 -10.32 -1.22
C LEU A 113 14.96 -11.62 -2.00
N ILE A 114 13.94 -12.49 -2.05
CA ILE A 114 13.96 -13.72 -2.85
C ILE A 114 14.17 -13.40 -4.33
N GLU A 115 13.49 -12.40 -4.88
CA GLU A 115 13.68 -11.95 -6.26
C GLU A 115 15.10 -11.43 -6.50
N MET A 116 15.64 -10.66 -5.54
CA MET A 116 17.00 -10.13 -5.62
C MET A 116 18.06 -11.25 -5.56
N GLU A 117 17.84 -12.30 -4.77
CA GLU A 117 18.70 -13.49 -4.72
C GLU A 117 18.69 -14.24 -6.06
N GLN A 118 17.52 -14.44 -6.66
CA GLN A 118 17.38 -15.09 -7.96
C GLN A 118 18.16 -14.36 -9.06
N ARG A 119 18.21 -13.02 -8.98
CA ARG A 119 18.99 -12.17 -9.87
C ARG A 119 20.47 -12.03 -9.48
N LYS A 120 20.89 -12.63 -8.37
CA LYS A 120 22.24 -12.51 -7.84
C LYS A 120 22.65 -11.07 -7.48
N ILE A 121 21.67 -10.24 -7.09
CA ILE A 121 21.91 -8.87 -6.60
C ILE A 121 22.43 -8.90 -5.17
N ILE A 122 22.01 -9.89 -4.40
CA ILE A 122 22.40 -10.17 -3.02
C ILE A 122 22.80 -11.63 -2.88
N GLU A 123 23.37 -12.01 -1.73
CA GLU A 123 23.78 -13.38 -1.46
C GLU A 123 22.59 -14.32 -1.27
N ARG A 124 22.82 -15.58 -1.57
CA ARG A 124 21.82 -16.63 -1.39
C ARG A 124 21.48 -16.79 0.10
N HIS A 125 20.19 -16.91 0.42
CA HIS A 125 19.65 -17.01 1.78
C HIS A 125 19.70 -15.73 2.64
N ASP A 126 19.92 -14.55 2.06
CA ASP A 126 19.82 -13.29 2.79
C ASP A 126 18.39 -13.03 3.29
N HIS A 127 17.35 -13.49 2.59
CA HIS A 127 15.98 -13.43 3.07
C HIS A 127 15.80 -14.20 4.40
N ASN A 128 16.49 -15.34 4.61
CA ASN A 128 16.44 -16.09 5.87
C ASN A 128 17.13 -15.32 7.00
N LYS A 129 18.25 -14.66 6.72
CA LYS A 129 18.91 -13.75 7.70
C LYS A 129 17.97 -12.61 8.10
N TYR A 130 17.24 -12.06 7.14
CA TYR A 130 16.25 -11.02 7.40
C TYR A 130 15.12 -11.53 8.31
N ILE A 131 14.51 -12.68 8.01
CA ILE A 131 13.48 -13.31 8.84
C ILE A 131 13.98 -13.53 10.26
N SER A 132 15.15 -14.17 10.42
CA SER A 132 15.73 -14.44 11.75
C SER A 132 16.01 -13.19 12.57
N ASN A 133 16.31 -12.07 11.91
CA ASN A 133 16.52 -10.78 12.59
C ASN A 133 15.17 -10.18 13.06
N ILE A 134 14.11 -10.28 12.27
CA ILE A 134 12.79 -9.76 12.66
C ILE A 134 12.24 -10.57 13.84
N GLU A 135 12.33 -11.89 13.82
CA GLU A 135 11.83 -12.77 14.87
C GLU A 135 12.48 -12.51 16.24
N LYS A 136 13.71 -11.99 16.27
CA LYS A 136 14.40 -11.58 17.51
C LYS A 136 13.81 -10.33 18.16
N PHE A 137 13.06 -9.53 17.42
CA PHE A 137 12.48 -8.27 17.89
C PHE A 137 10.94 -8.34 18.04
N SER A 138 10.37 -9.49 17.76
CA SER A 138 8.94 -9.80 17.96
C SER A 138 8.74 -10.46 19.31
#